data_78f5b854f52bf627afa9ef21530a3f3d
#
_entry.id   78f5b854f52bf627afa9ef21530a3f3d
#
_cell.length_a   1.000
_cell.length_b   1.000
_cell.length_c   1.000
_cell.angle_alpha   90.00
_cell.angle_beta   90.00
_cell.angle_gamma   90.00
#
_symmetry.space_group_name_H-M   'P 1'
#
loop_
_entity.id
_entity.type
_entity.pdbx_description
1 polymer ?
#
loop_
_entity_poly.entity_id
_entity_poly.type
_entity_poly.pdbx_seq_one_letter_code
_entity_poly.pdbx_strand_id
1 'polypeptide(L)'
;MSGFKKHNVLINEYAQQSPENLQDMVMMVVLSIQQPWYKVGEQMIDYRKLGSDSRFVWGNKLKTYRWLRANVKPLYDDAMQAIADHKGRELDLHLMDIFLRVEGLGLAKAGFCCQLFAGRVGCIDVHNLRRLSIPESVLTFSKKVQPATRHKKIAAYVDACRQRRCSWLWDSWCDLIAKKQPKHWVDGEQVSQVHYDYLMAG
;
A
#
# COMPACT_ATOMS: atom_id res chain seq x y z
N MET A 1 -4.58 -24.14 4.47
CA MET A 1 -5.02 -22.76 4.16
C MET A 1 -4.58 -21.71 5.19
N SER A 2 -3.54 -21.96 6.00
CA SER A 2 -3.11 -21.06 7.10
C SER A 2 -1.89 -20.19 6.78
N GLY A 3 -1.24 -20.35 5.62
CA GLY A 3 -0.02 -19.61 5.27
C GLY A 3 -0.25 -18.15 4.86
N PHE A 4 -1.38 -17.84 4.23
CA PHE A 4 -1.62 -16.53 3.61
C PHE A 4 -1.85 -15.35 4.58
N LYS A 5 -2.18 -15.61 5.85
CA LYS A 5 -2.37 -14.54 6.84
C LYS A 5 -1.07 -14.00 7.43
N LYS A 6 0.05 -14.74 7.33
CA LYS A 6 1.30 -14.37 8.01
C LYS A 6 2.01 -13.16 7.40
N HIS A 7 1.93 -12.96 6.10
CA HIS A 7 2.76 -11.98 5.41
C HIS A 7 2.31 -10.54 5.62
N ASN A 8 1.00 -10.31 5.62
CA ASN A 8 0.46 -8.99 5.94
C ASN A 8 0.65 -8.64 7.43
N VAL A 9 0.63 -9.61 8.33
CA VAL A 9 0.65 -9.36 9.78
C VAL A 9 1.91 -8.60 10.21
N LEU A 10 3.10 -9.01 9.78
CA LEU A 10 4.36 -8.34 10.17
C LEU A 10 4.40 -6.88 9.72
N ILE A 11 4.00 -6.59 8.47
CA ILE A 11 3.99 -5.23 7.95
C ILE A 11 2.87 -4.40 8.60
N ASN A 12 1.70 -5.00 8.83
CA ASN A 12 0.61 -4.34 9.55
C ASN A 12 1.04 -3.96 10.97
N GLU A 13 1.61 -4.90 11.73
CA GLU A 13 2.10 -4.65 13.08
C GLU A 13 3.17 -3.56 13.10
N TYR A 14 4.14 -3.60 12.18
CA TYR A 14 5.16 -2.57 12.04
C TYR A 14 4.54 -1.19 11.79
N ALA A 15 3.68 -1.06 10.79
CA ALA A 15 3.11 0.22 10.37
C ALA A 15 2.17 0.84 11.42
N GLN A 16 1.57 0.00 12.29
CA GLN A 16 0.66 0.43 13.36
C GLN A 16 1.39 0.79 14.65
N GLN A 17 2.71 0.65 14.75
CA GLN A 17 3.46 0.98 15.97
C GLN A 17 3.68 2.48 16.16
N SER A 18 3.92 3.21 15.06
CA SER A 18 4.19 4.64 15.13
C SER A 18 3.88 5.38 13.82
N PRO A 19 3.72 6.71 13.87
CA PRO A 19 3.62 7.53 12.67
C PRO A 19 4.81 7.39 11.73
N GLU A 20 6.02 7.25 12.25
CA GLU A 20 7.26 7.09 11.48
C GLU A 20 7.24 5.77 10.70
N ASN A 21 6.79 4.70 11.33
CA ASN A 21 6.64 3.39 10.68
C ASN A 21 5.57 3.42 9.60
N LEU A 22 4.46 4.14 9.84
CA LEU A 22 3.47 4.42 8.79
C LEU A 22 4.07 5.18 7.62
N GLN A 23 4.89 6.23 7.89
CA GLN A 23 5.59 6.98 6.84
C GLN A 23 6.46 6.05 6.00
N ASP A 24 7.24 5.20 6.63
CA ASP A 24 8.12 4.25 5.96
C ASP A 24 7.34 3.26 5.09
N MET A 25 6.24 2.71 5.61
CA MET A 25 5.36 1.83 4.84
C MET A 25 4.78 2.55 3.62
N VAL A 26 4.30 3.79 3.76
CA VAL A 26 3.76 4.55 2.62
C VAL A 26 4.88 4.89 1.63
N MET A 27 6.08 5.24 2.09
CA MET A 27 7.22 5.51 1.21
C MET A 27 7.67 4.25 0.47
N MET A 28 7.65 3.08 1.09
CA MET A 28 7.89 1.80 0.40
C MET A 28 6.90 1.59 -0.75
N VAL A 29 5.62 1.83 -0.52
CA VAL A 29 4.59 1.77 -1.59
C VAL A 29 4.91 2.73 -2.73
N VAL A 30 5.33 3.96 -2.40
CA VAL A 30 5.64 5.00 -3.38
C VAL A 30 6.92 4.71 -4.14
N LEU A 31 7.95 4.22 -3.47
CA LEU A 31 9.23 3.85 -4.09
C LEU A 31 9.05 2.65 -5.03
N SER A 32 8.13 1.73 -4.73
CA SER A 32 7.83 0.57 -5.59
C SER A 32 7.14 0.93 -6.91
N ILE A 33 6.70 2.19 -7.11
CA ILE A 33 6.02 2.61 -8.35
C ILE A 33 6.98 2.50 -9.53
N GLN A 34 6.59 1.70 -10.54
CA GLN A 34 7.36 1.46 -11.78
C GLN A 34 8.79 0.94 -11.54
N GLN A 35 9.00 0.27 -10.40
CA GLN A 35 10.30 -0.32 -10.07
C GLN A 35 10.18 -1.84 -9.91
N PRO A 36 11.22 -2.59 -10.30
CA PRO A 36 11.34 -3.98 -9.91
C PRO A 36 11.38 -4.08 -8.38
N TRP A 37 10.62 -5.00 -7.82
CA TRP A 37 10.47 -5.14 -6.36
C TRP A 37 11.81 -5.35 -5.63
N TYR A 38 12.77 -6.06 -6.24
CA TYR A 38 14.09 -6.31 -5.64
C TYR A 38 14.95 -5.04 -5.48
N LYS A 39 14.60 -3.95 -6.16
CA LYS A 39 15.27 -2.65 -6.00
C LYS A 39 14.68 -1.82 -4.87
N VAL A 40 13.53 -2.19 -4.33
CA VAL A 40 12.84 -1.41 -3.30
C VAL A 40 13.67 -1.34 -2.02
N GLY A 41 14.39 -2.42 -1.67
CA GLY A 41 15.26 -2.43 -0.49
C GLY A 41 16.38 -1.41 -0.54
N GLU A 42 17.13 -1.36 -1.65
CA GLU A 42 18.16 -0.32 -1.85
C GLU A 42 17.57 1.09 -1.74
N GLN A 43 16.40 1.29 -2.34
CA GLN A 43 15.71 2.57 -2.31
C GLN A 43 15.26 2.97 -0.91
N MET A 44 14.79 2.01 -0.10
CA MET A 44 14.39 2.24 1.28
C MET A 44 15.58 2.62 2.17
N ILE A 45 16.71 1.91 2.03
CA ILE A 45 17.94 2.22 2.77
C ILE A 45 18.43 3.63 2.44
N ASP A 46 18.51 3.98 1.16
CA ASP A 46 18.92 5.30 0.70
C ASP A 46 17.95 6.40 1.18
N TYR A 47 16.64 6.15 1.07
CA TYR A 47 15.60 7.05 1.55
C TYR A 47 15.70 7.31 3.06
N ARG A 48 15.87 6.27 3.87
CA ARG A 48 15.97 6.42 5.33
C ARG A 48 17.19 7.23 5.74
N LYS A 49 18.32 7.01 5.05
CA LYS A 49 19.56 7.72 5.31
C LYS A 49 19.51 9.18 4.89
N LEU A 50 18.92 9.50 3.74
CA LEU A 50 19.02 10.80 3.08
C LEU A 50 17.70 11.58 3.02
N GLY A 51 16.56 10.94 3.28
CA GLY A 51 15.25 11.58 3.24
C GLY A 51 14.93 12.20 1.87
N SER A 52 14.74 13.53 1.84
CA SER A 52 14.49 14.28 0.60
C SER A 52 15.65 14.27 -0.38
N ASP A 53 16.89 14.05 0.10
CA ASP A 53 18.11 14.09 -0.69
C ASP A 53 18.43 12.73 -1.34
N SER A 54 17.64 11.71 -1.05
CA SER A 54 17.71 10.42 -1.72
C SER A 54 17.49 10.58 -3.23
N ARG A 55 18.40 9.99 -4.01
CA ARG A 55 18.28 9.95 -5.49
C ARG A 55 17.01 9.28 -6.01
N PHE A 56 16.32 8.55 -5.15
CA PHE A 56 15.07 7.85 -5.47
C PHE A 56 13.82 8.66 -5.10
N VAL A 57 13.99 9.76 -4.33
CA VAL A 57 12.89 10.62 -3.85
C VAL A 57 12.84 11.90 -4.67
N TRP A 58 12.28 11.81 -5.88
CA TRP A 58 12.16 12.95 -6.81
C TRP A 58 10.75 13.02 -7.43
N GLY A 59 10.43 14.13 -8.07
CA GLY A 59 9.14 14.33 -8.76
C GLY A 59 7.95 14.13 -7.82
N ASN A 60 7.02 13.26 -8.18
CA ASN A 60 5.84 12.98 -7.36
C ASN A 60 6.20 12.25 -6.05
N LYS A 61 7.27 11.47 -6.00
CA LYS A 61 7.73 10.82 -4.77
C LYS A 61 8.19 11.85 -3.74
N LEU A 62 8.87 12.91 -4.18
CA LEU A 62 9.28 14.03 -3.31
C LEU A 62 8.06 14.81 -2.78
N LYS A 63 7.02 15.00 -3.59
CA LYS A 63 5.77 15.63 -3.14
C LYS A 63 5.12 14.79 -2.05
N THR A 64 5.03 13.47 -2.25
CA THR A 64 4.49 12.55 -1.24
C THR A 64 5.31 12.60 0.04
N TYR A 65 6.63 12.55 -0.05
CA TYR A 65 7.52 12.65 1.11
C TYR A 65 7.28 13.94 1.92
N ARG A 66 7.28 15.10 1.23
CA ARG A 66 7.04 16.40 1.88
C ARG A 66 5.67 16.46 2.55
N TRP A 67 4.66 15.94 1.89
CA TRP A 67 3.32 15.86 2.45
C TRP A 67 3.28 14.99 3.72
N LEU A 68 3.91 13.82 3.69
CA LEU A 68 4.00 12.91 4.83
C LEU A 68 4.74 13.56 6.00
N ARG A 69 5.88 14.22 5.77
CA ARG A 69 6.62 14.93 6.82
C ARG A 69 5.75 15.95 7.58
N ALA A 70 4.80 16.56 6.91
CA ALA A 70 3.90 17.54 7.53
C ALA A 70 2.63 16.93 8.14
N ASN A 71 2.20 15.73 7.68
CA ASN A 71 0.85 15.22 7.94
C ASN A 71 0.81 13.78 8.46
N VAL A 72 1.95 13.10 8.66
CA VAL A 72 1.93 11.68 9.01
C VAL A 72 1.28 11.41 10.36
N LYS A 73 1.51 12.27 11.36
CA LYS A 73 0.90 12.10 12.70
C LYS A 73 -0.63 12.12 12.64
N PRO A 74 -1.29 13.18 12.11
CA PRO A 74 -2.76 13.15 11.96
C PRO A 74 -3.24 12.02 11.04
N LEU A 75 -2.50 11.66 9.99
CA LEU A 75 -2.85 10.52 9.13
C LEU A 75 -2.88 9.20 9.93
N TYR A 76 -1.87 9.00 10.79
CA TYR A 76 -1.75 7.82 11.64
C TYR A 76 -2.90 7.77 12.66
N ASP A 77 -3.14 8.88 13.37
CA ASP A 77 -4.18 8.95 14.39
C ASP A 77 -5.56 8.64 13.79
N ASP A 78 -5.88 9.23 12.62
CA ASP A 78 -7.14 8.97 11.92
C ASP A 78 -7.26 7.51 11.45
N ALA A 79 -6.15 6.90 10.97
CA ALA A 79 -6.15 5.52 10.53
C ALA A 79 -6.34 4.54 11.71
N MET A 80 -5.68 4.80 12.84
CA MET A 80 -5.85 4.01 14.06
C MET A 80 -7.27 4.18 14.65
N GLN A 81 -7.80 5.39 14.64
CA GLN A 81 -9.18 5.66 15.07
C GLN A 81 -10.19 4.92 14.18
N ALA A 82 -9.97 4.94 12.85
CA ALA A 82 -10.85 4.20 11.93
C ALA A 82 -10.85 2.70 12.23
N ILE A 83 -9.69 2.10 12.57
CA ILE A 83 -9.60 0.68 12.97
C ILE A 83 -10.38 0.41 14.26
N ALA A 84 -10.36 1.34 15.20
CA ALA A 84 -11.07 1.21 16.47
C ALA A 84 -12.60 1.29 16.31
N ASP A 85 -13.06 2.26 15.50
CA ASP A 85 -14.47 2.64 15.43
C ASP A 85 -15.26 1.85 14.38
N HIS A 86 -14.62 1.38 13.31
CA HIS A 86 -15.32 0.82 12.15
C HIS A 86 -14.94 -0.64 11.88
N LYS A 87 -15.83 -1.35 11.19
CA LYS A 87 -15.61 -2.75 10.77
C LYS A 87 -16.09 -2.99 9.35
N GLY A 88 -15.65 -4.09 8.77
CA GLY A 88 -16.14 -4.56 7.47
C GLY A 88 -15.94 -3.53 6.36
N ARG A 89 -16.99 -3.28 5.56
CA ARG A 89 -16.96 -2.36 4.42
C ARG A 89 -16.75 -0.89 4.84
N GLU A 90 -17.30 -0.51 5.99
CA GLU A 90 -17.20 0.85 6.49
C GLU A 90 -15.74 1.20 6.81
N LEU A 91 -15.03 0.32 7.51
CA LEU A 91 -13.59 0.47 7.73
C LEU A 91 -12.82 0.58 6.41
N ASP A 92 -13.16 -0.23 5.40
CA ASP A 92 -12.50 -0.19 4.09
C ASP A 92 -12.67 1.18 3.42
N LEU A 93 -13.86 1.77 3.50
CA LEU A 93 -14.16 3.10 2.96
C LEU A 93 -13.39 4.20 3.69
N HIS A 94 -13.36 4.17 5.02
CA HIS A 94 -12.62 5.13 5.84
C HIS A 94 -11.13 5.08 5.57
N LEU A 95 -10.52 3.90 5.60
CA LEU A 95 -9.09 3.74 5.30
C LEU A 95 -8.74 4.23 3.89
N MET A 96 -9.56 3.92 2.89
CA MET A 96 -9.34 4.43 1.53
C MET A 96 -9.39 5.94 1.46
N ASP A 97 -10.35 6.59 2.13
CA ASP A 97 -10.45 8.05 2.15
C ASP A 97 -9.26 8.68 2.87
N ILE A 98 -8.82 8.10 3.97
CA ILE A 98 -7.64 8.51 4.74
C ILE A 98 -6.38 8.45 3.87
N PHE A 99 -6.06 7.31 3.27
CA PHE A 99 -4.84 7.16 2.46
C PHE A 99 -4.90 7.95 1.13
N LEU A 100 -6.08 8.22 0.59
CA LEU A 100 -6.24 9.10 -0.56
C LEU A 100 -5.97 10.59 -0.27
N ARG A 101 -5.86 10.99 0.98
CA ARG A 101 -5.38 12.34 1.34
C ARG A 101 -3.89 12.52 1.05
N VAL A 102 -3.12 11.44 1.10
CA VAL A 102 -1.69 11.47 0.82
C VAL A 102 -1.46 11.95 -0.61
N GLU A 103 -0.65 13.01 -0.76
CA GLU A 103 -0.34 13.57 -2.07
C GLU A 103 0.40 12.53 -2.93
N GLY A 104 0.01 12.40 -4.20
CA GLY A 104 0.62 11.45 -5.13
C GLY A 104 0.02 10.04 -5.11
N LEU A 105 -0.83 9.68 -4.13
CA LEU A 105 -1.53 8.40 -4.15
C LEU A 105 -2.85 8.48 -4.95
N GLY A 106 -3.04 7.54 -5.87
CA GLY A 106 -4.34 7.22 -6.48
C GLY A 106 -4.97 5.99 -5.83
N LEU A 107 -6.15 5.56 -6.32
CA LEU A 107 -6.91 4.45 -5.76
C LEU A 107 -6.08 3.17 -5.55
N ALA A 108 -5.33 2.74 -6.57
CA ALA A 108 -4.53 1.51 -6.48
C ALA A 108 -3.47 1.57 -5.36
N LYS A 109 -2.77 2.68 -5.21
CA LYS A 109 -1.73 2.83 -4.19
C LYS A 109 -2.30 3.10 -2.81
N ALA A 110 -3.41 3.84 -2.70
CA ALA A 110 -4.16 3.95 -1.45
C ALA A 110 -4.69 2.57 -1.00
N GLY A 111 -5.24 1.76 -1.93
CA GLY A 111 -5.64 0.39 -1.63
C GLY A 111 -4.47 -0.50 -1.20
N PHE A 112 -3.28 -0.29 -1.75
CA PHE A 112 -2.08 -1.00 -1.30
C PHE A 112 -1.67 -0.56 0.11
N CYS A 113 -1.73 0.73 0.42
CA CYS A 113 -1.51 1.20 1.79
C CYS A 113 -2.53 0.58 2.78
N CYS A 114 -3.82 0.52 2.43
CA CYS A 114 -4.83 -0.16 3.25
C CYS A 114 -4.48 -1.64 3.49
N GLN A 115 -3.96 -2.32 2.46
CA GLN A 115 -3.56 -3.71 2.55
C GLN A 115 -2.37 -3.90 3.49
N LEU A 116 -1.32 -3.10 3.34
CA LEU A 116 -0.12 -3.19 4.16
C LEU A 116 -0.33 -2.65 5.59
N PHE A 117 -1.27 -1.72 5.79
CA PHE A 117 -1.56 -1.17 7.12
C PHE A 117 -2.53 -2.03 7.94
N ALA A 118 -3.57 -2.58 7.31
CA ALA A 118 -4.68 -3.22 8.03
C ALA A 118 -5.14 -4.56 7.43
N GLY A 119 -4.44 -5.10 6.42
CA GLY A 119 -4.86 -6.32 5.73
C GLY A 119 -6.20 -6.18 4.97
N ARG A 120 -6.54 -4.96 4.56
CA ARG A 120 -7.84 -4.60 3.99
C ARG A 120 -7.71 -4.08 2.56
N VAL A 121 -8.78 -4.13 1.79
CA VAL A 121 -8.83 -3.64 0.40
C VAL A 121 -7.85 -4.40 -0.50
N GLY A 122 -6.86 -3.74 -1.09
CA GLY A 122 -5.83 -4.35 -1.92
C GLY A 122 -5.43 -3.46 -3.10
N CYS A 123 -4.28 -3.76 -3.70
CA CYS A 123 -3.76 -3.03 -4.85
C CYS A 123 -4.38 -3.57 -6.15
N ILE A 124 -5.35 -2.88 -6.72
CA ILE A 124 -5.82 -3.14 -8.08
C ILE A 124 -5.06 -2.19 -9.02
N ASP A 125 -3.86 -2.58 -9.43
CA ASP A 125 -3.12 -1.94 -10.50
C ASP A 125 -3.54 -2.49 -11.89
N VAL A 126 -2.94 -1.98 -12.97
CA VAL A 126 -3.26 -2.40 -14.34
C VAL A 126 -3.09 -3.93 -14.53
N HIS A 127 -2.11 -4.55 -13.88
CA HIS A 127 -1.88 -5.99 -13.98
C HIS A 127 -2.98 -6.78 -13.27
N ASN A 128 -3.36 -6.33 -12.08
CA ASN A 128 -4.44 -6.95 -11.32
C ASN A 128 -5.82 -6.71 -11.94
N LEU A 129 -6.06 -5.56 -12.57
CA LEU A 129 -7.29 -5.33 -13.35
C LEU A 129 -7.49 -6.41 -14.41
N ARG A 130 -6.46 -6.65 -15.22
CA ARG A 130 -6.50 -7.65 -16.28
C ARG A 130 -6.66 -9.06 -15.71
N ARG A 131 -5.88 -9.41 -14.68
CA ARG A 131 -5.94 -10.73 -14.02
C ARG A 131 -7.30 -11.03 -13.40
N LEU A 132 -7.96 -10.02 -12.85
CA LEU A 132 -9.22 -10.16 -12.12
C LEU A 132 -10.46 -9.82 -12.96
N SER A 133 -10.26 -9.49 -14.25
CA SER A 133 -11.33 -9.05 -15.16
C SER A 133 -12.15 -7.89 -14.58
N ILE A 134 -11.46 -6.90 -14.01
CA ILE A 134 -12.07 -5.69 -13.46
C ILE A 134 -11.99 -4.58 -14.51
N PRO A 135 -13.07 -3.85 -14.78
CA PRO A 135 -13.07 -2.73 -15.73
C PRO A 135 -12.08 -1.62 -15.32
N GLU A 136 -11.33 -1.08 -16.28
CA GLU A 136 -10.36 0.01 -16.02
C GLU A 136 -11.03 1.27 -15.44
N SER A 137 -12.33 1.48 -15.71
CA SER A 137 -13.12 2.60 -15.16
C SER A 137 -13.10 2.64 -13.61
N VAL A 138 -12.85 1.51 -12.96
CA VAL A 138 -12.70 1.44 -11.49
C VAL A 138 -11.50 2.25 -11.00
N LEU A 139 -10.43 2.35 -11.80
CA LEU A 139 -9.23 3.14 -11.46
C LEU A 139 -9.33 4.63 -11.83
N THR A 140 -10.33 5.02 -12.63
CA THR A 140 -10.48 6.41 -13.04
C THR A 140 -10.85 7.28 -11.86
N PHE A 141 -9.88 8.06 -11.37
CA PHE A 141 -10.02 8.89 -10.19
C PHE A 141 -9.32 10.23 -10.38
N SER A 142 -9.97 11.32 -9.95
CA SER A 142 -9.37 12.64 -9.81
C SER A 142 -9.67 13.20 -8.42
N LYS A 143 -8.66 13.73 -7.75
CA LYS A 143 -8.84 14.38 -6.44
C LYS A 143 -9.65 15.68 -6.51
N LYS A 144 -9.80 16.25 -7.71
CA LYS A 144 -10.54 17.51 -7.95
C LYS A 144 -12.05 17.33 -8.18
N VAL A 145 -12.56 16.07 -8.16
CA VAL A 145 -13.98 15.83 -8.32
C VAL A 145 -14.78 16.21 -7.07
N GLN A 146 -16.07 16.46 -7.27
CA GLN A 146 -17.02 16.74 -6.18
C GLN A 146 -17.01 15.61 -5.14
N PRO A 147 -17.21 15.94 -3.83
CA PRO A 147 -17.14 14.95 -2.75
C PRO A 147 -18.04 13.72 -2.97
N ALA A 148 -19.27 13.93 -3.45
CA ALA A 148 -20.19 12.82 -3.74
C ALA A 148 -19.66 11.88 -4.84
N THR A 149 -19.03 12.43 -5.90
CA THR A 149 -18.41 11.64 -6.96
C THR A 149 -17.17 10.91 -6.44
N ARG A 150 -16.36 11.57 -5.61
CA ARG A 150 -15.23 10.97 -4.93
C ARG A 150 -15.67 9.76 -4.11
N HIS A 151 -16.68 9.93 -3.27
CA HIS A 151 -17.23 8.84 -2.44
C HIS A 151 -17.72 7.66 -3.30
N LYS A 152 -18.48 7.92 -4.38
CA LYS A 152 -18.92 6.87 -5.31
C LYS A 152 -17.75 6.08 -5.93
N LYS A 153 -16.66 6.76 -6.30
CA LYS A 153 -15.48 6.12 -6.87
C LYS A 153 -14.73 5.26 -5.84
N ILE A 154 -14.58 5.75 -4.62
CA ILE A 154 -14.00 4.99 -3.51
C ILE A 154 -14.84 3.75 -3.24
N ALA A 155 -16.17 3.91 -3.14
CA ALA A 155 -17.09 2.80 -2.91
C ALA A 155 -16.98 1.74 -4.02
N ALA A 156 -16.99 2.15 -5.30
CA ALA A 156 -16.84 1.23 -6.43
C ALA A 156 -15.51 0.45 -6.37
N TYR A 157 -14.41 1.12 -6.00
CA TYR A 157 -13.11 0.47 -5.83
C TYR A 157 -13.13 -0.54 -4.68
N VAL A 158 -13.63 -0.15 -3.51
CA VAL A 158 -13.76 -1.02 -2.33
C VAL A 158 -14.63 -2.23 -2.64
N ASP A 159 -15.77 -2.03 -3.30
CA ASP A 159 -16.69 -3.11 -3.64
C ASP A 159 -16.06 -4.10 -4.64
N ALA A 160 -15.32 -3.61 -5.64
CA ALA A 160 -14.56 -4.45 -6.55
C ALA A 160 -13.48 -5.26 -5.81
N CYS A 161 -12.76 -4.66 -4.87
CA CYS A 161 -11.79 -5.34 -4.02
C CYS A 161 -12.46 -6.43 -3.17
N ARG A 162 -13.58 -6.14 -2.54
CA ARG A 162 -14.30 -7.09 -1.68
C ARG A 162 -14.84 -8.28 -2.47
N GLN A 163 -15.48 -8.03 -3.60
CA GLN A 163 -16.01 -9.08 -4.49
C GLN A 163 -14.92 -10.04 -4.97
N ARG A 164 -13.71 -9.54 -5.20
CA ARG A 164 -12.57 -10.32 -5.69
C ARG A 164 -11.59 -10.75 -4.60
N ARG A 165 -11.89 -10.46 -3.32
CA ARG A 165 -11.02 -10.75 -2.18
C ARG A 165 -9.59 -10.20 -2.36
N CYS A 166 -9.48 -8.96 -2.84
CA CYS A 166 -8.20 -8.34 -3.21
C CYS A 166 -7.24 -8.12 -2.03
N SER A 167 -7.70 -8.19 -0.78
CA SER A 167 -6.84 -8.17 0.40
C SER A 167 -5.79 -9.31 0.43
N TRP A 168 -5.95 -10.32 -0.43
CA TRP A 168 -5.02 -11.43 -0.60
C TRP A 168 -4.04 -11.25 -1.77
N LEU A 169 -4.15 -10.13 -2.50
CA LEU A 169 -3.31 -9.91 -3.70
C LEU A 169 -1.83 -9.80 -3.36
N TRP A 170 -1.48 -9.29 -2.19
CA TRP A 170 -0.10 -9.22 -1.74
C TRP A 170 0.53 -10.61 -1.62
N ASP A 171 -0.14 -11.52 -0.95
CA ASP A 171 0.34 -12.90 -0.77
C ASP A 171 0.45 -13.61 -2.13
N SER A 172 -0.58 -13.47 -2.96
CA SER A 172 -0.57 -14.03 -4.33
C SER A 172 0.55 -13.44 -5.20
N TRP A 173 0.90 -12.17 -5.00
CA TRP A 173 1.98 -11.52 -5.70
C TRP A 173 3.33 -12.04 -5.20
N CYS A 174 3.52 -12.21 -3.89
CA CYS A 174 4.72 -12.80 -3.31
C CYS A 174 4.98 -14.20 -3.87
N ASP A 175 3.94 -15.05 -3.90
CA ASP A 175 4.02 -16.39 -4.49
C ASP A 175 4.38 -16.36 -5.98
N LEU A 176 3.79 -15.41 -6.74
CA LEU A 176 4.09 -15.25 -8.16
C LEU A 176 5.55 -14.85 -8.39
N ILE A 177 6.08 -13.94 -7.58
CA ILE A 177 7.46 -13.49 -7.69
C ILE A 177 8.42 -14.61 -7.30
N ALA A 178 8.14 -15.36 -6.24
CA ALA A 178 8.95 -16.51 -5.84
C ALA A 178 9.06 -17.55 -6.97
N LYS A 179 7.95 -17.83 -7.67
CA LYS A 179 7.94 -18.75 -8.83
C LYS A 179 8.74 -18.24 -10.03
N LYS A 180 8.75 -16.90 -10.25
CA LYS A 180 9.46 -16.29 -11.39
C LYS A 180 10.97 -16.13 -11.17
N GLN A 181 11.42 -16.15 -9.92
CA GLN A 181 12.82 -15.95 -9.56
C GLN A 181 13.35 -17.04 -8.63
N PRO A 182 13.31 -18.30 -9.06
CA PRO A 182 13.68 -19.44 -8.21
C PRO A 182 15.12 -19.45 -7.71
N LYS A 183 16.00 -18.65 -8.32
CA LYS A 183 17.40 -18.54 -7.86
C LYS A 183 17.57 -17.73 -6.56
N HIS A 184 16.59 -16.91 -6.23
CA HIS A 184 16.65 -15.99 -5.08
C HIS A 184 15.58 -16.27 -4.04
N TRP A 185 14.48 -16.98 -4.40
CA TRP A 185 13.31 -17.13 -3.57
C TRP A 185 12.77 -18.55 -3.65
N VAL A 186 12.62 -19.18 -2.50
CA VAL A 186 12.10 -20.55 -2.40
C VAL A 186 10.58 -20.58 -2.33
N ASP A 187 9.97 -19.56 -1.73
CA ASP A 187 8.52 -19.44 -1.55
C ASP A 187 8.07 -17.98 -1.31
N GLY A 188 6.77 -17.76 -1.19
CA GLY A 188 6.19 -16.45 -0.93
C GLY A 188 6.52 -15.90 0.46
N GLU A 189 6.81 -16.76 1.44
CA GLU A 189 7.24 -16.34 2.77
C GLU A 189 8.57 -15.60 2.73
N GLN A 190 9.53 -16.11 1.97
CA GLN A 190 10.82 -15.44 1.82
C GLN A 190 10.69 -14.08 1.12
N VAL A 191 9.82 -13.97 0.11
CA VAL A 191 9.54 -12.68 -0.54
C VAL A 191 8.97 -11.69 0.47
N SER A 192 8.04 -12.11 1.30
CA SER A 192 7.43 -11.27 2.34
C SER A 192 8.41 -10.89 3.42
N GLN A 193 9.23 -11.84 3.87
CA GLN A 193 10.25 -11.57 4.87
C GLN A 193 11.21 -10.50 4.39
N VAL A 194 11.67 -10.57 3.15
CA VAL A 194 12.56 -9.54 2.59
C VAL A 194 11.90 -8.18 2.50
N HIS A 195 10.61 -8.10 2.18
CA HIS A 195 9.91 -6.80 2.23
C HIS A 195 9.84 -6.26 3.64
N TYR A 196 9.59 -7.12 4.62
CA TYR A 196 9.64 -6.74 6.03
C TYR A 196 11.05 -6.31 6.44
N ASP A 197 12.06 -7.07 6.06
CA ASP A 197 13.47 -6.75 6.33
C ASP A 197 13.86 -5.41 5.70
N TYR A 198 13.33 -5.07 4.53
CA TYR A 198 13.52 -3.76 3.91
C TYR A 198 12.89 -2.62 4.73
N LEU A 199 11.77 -2.87 5.39
CA LEU A 199 11.19 -1.91 6.33
C LEU A 199 12.01 -1.81 7.62
N MET A 200 12.69 -2.88 8.03
CA MET A 200 13.48 -2.93 9.26
C MET A 200 14.94 -2.55 9.06
N ALA A 201 15.45 -2.59 7.82
CA ALA A 201 16.82 -2.23 7.50
C ALA A 201 17.01 -0.71 7.56
N GLY A 202 17.48 -0.22 8.70
CA GLY A 202 17.75 1.21 8.94
C GLY A 202 18.81 1.43 9.96
#